data_7fb03ed77b62f8c9545e7b9843cbbb41
#
_entry.id   7fb03ed77b62f8c9545e7b9843cbbb41
#
_cell.length_a   1.000
_cell.length_b   1.000
_cell.length_c   1.000
_cell.angle_alpha   90.00
_cell.angle_beta   90.00
_cell.angle_gamma   90.00
#
_symmetry.space_group_name_H-M   'P 1'
#
loop_
_entity.id
_entity.type
_entity.pdbx_description
1 polymer ?
#
loop_
_entity_poly.entity_id
_entity_poly.type
_entity_poly.pdbx_seq_one_letter_code
_entity_poly.pdbx_strand_id
1 'polypeptide(L)'
;MADPDIFPKLADYVALGHIHRPQSIPGHPNIRYSGSPIEYRKGEERYQKQVLCVDIRKGESMKVEPIELKQYKPIEVWRCTSISEAIMVCEENRDKNCWVYL
;
A
#
# COMPACT_ATOMS: atom_id res chain seq x y z
N MET A 1 8.38 2.49 20.22
CA MET A 1 7.02 2.30 19.68
C MET A 1 6.00 2.35 20.81
N ALA A 2 4.90 3.07 20.61
CA ALA A 2 3.86 3.14 21.62
C ALA A 2 3.19 1.77 21.81
N ASP A 3 2.75 1.49 23.03
CA ASP A 3 2.01 0.27 23.33
C ASP A 3 0.62 0.34 22.66
N PRO A 4 0.30 -0.57 21.72
CA PRO A 4 -0.99 -0.55 21.04
C PRO A 4 -2.19 -0.77 21.97
N ASP A 5 -2.00 -1.32 23.17
CA ASP A 5 -3.08 -1.52 24.13
C ASP A 5 -3.60 -0.23 24.75
N ILE A 6 -2.89 0.88 24.60
CA ILE A 6 -3.33 2.21 25.05
C ILE A 6 -4.43 2.75 24.14
N PHE A 7 -4.34 2.55 22.81
CA PHE A 7 -5.22 3.17 21.83
C PHE A 7 -6.70 2.79 21.97
N PRO A 8 -7.10 1.53 22.24
CA PRO A 8 -8.51 1.19 22.39
C PRO A 8 -9.22 1.93 23.53
N LYS A 9 -8.47 2.43 24.50
CA LYS A 9 -9.01 3.21 25.62
C LYS A 9 -9.22 4.67 25.26
N LEU A 10 -8.57 5.15 24.18
CA LEU A 10 -8.55 6.55 23.80
C LEU A 10 -9.38 6.82 22.55
N ALA A 11 -9.53 5.84 21.66
CA ALA A 11 -10.18 6.03 20.38
C ALA A 11 -10.82 4.75 19.88
N ASP A 12 -11.89 4.89 19.11
CA ASP A 12 -12.56 3.74 18.46
C ASP A 12 -11.76 3.20 17.29
N TYR A 13 -11.01 4.07 16.61
CA TYR A 13 -10.17 3.71 15.48
C TYR A 13 -8.88 4.54 15.50
N VAL A 14 -7.77 3.91 15.15
CA VAL A 14 -6.48 4.57 15.04
C VAL A 14 -5.90 4.36 13.64
N ALA A 15 -5.73 5.44 12.90
CA ALA A 15 -5.10 5.44 11.59
C ALA A 15 -3.61 5.73 11.75
N LEU A 16 -2.77 4.78 11.36
CA LEU A 16 -1.33 4.89 11.41
C LEU A 16 -0.76 5.16 10.02
N GLY A 17 0.29 5.97 9.98
CA GLY A 17 1.06 6.27 8.78
C GLY A 17 2.45 5.64 8.80
N HIS A 18 3.29 6.02 7.85
CA HIS A 18 4.69 5.61 7.71
C HIS A 18 4.89 4.24 7.03
N ILE A 19 4.17 3.21 7.41
CA ILE A 19 4.29 1.89 6.78
C ILE A 19 3.53 1.87 5.46
N HIS A 20 4.20 1.51 4.38
CA HIS A 20 3.61 1.55 3.03
C HIS A 20 2.70 0.36 2.71
N ARG A 21 2.88 -0.76 3.39
CA ARG A 21 2.05 -1.94 3.20
C ARG A 21 0.81 -1.89 4.07
N PRO A 22 -0.40 -2.04 3.50
CA PRO A 22 -1.65 -2.10 4.27
C PRO A 22 -1.61 -3.25 5.28
N GLN A 23 -1.88 -2.95 6.55
CA GLN A 23 -1.88 -3.97 7.60
C GLN A 23 -2.53 -3.43 8.88
N SER A 24 -3.02 -4.33 9.71
CA SER A 24 -3.44 -4.01 11.06
C SER A 24 -2.39 -4.46 12.07
N ILE A 25 -2.43 -3.87 13.27
CA ILE A 25 -1.61 -4.34 14.38
C ILE A 25 -2.17 -5.69 14.85
N PRO A 26 -1.33 -6.72 15.03
CA PRO A 26 -1.78 -8.03 15.50
C PRO A 26 -2.58 -7.93 16.80
N GLY A 27 -3.77 -8.51 16.82
CA GLY A 27 -4.69 -8.44 17.96
C GLY A 27 -5.51 -7.15 18.08
N HIS A 28 -5.26 -6.17 17.20
CA HIS A 28 -5.93 -4.87 17.23
C HIS A 28 -6.45 -4.50 15.83
N PRO A 29 -7.59 -5.06 15.38
CA PRO A 29 -8.08 -4.82 14.02
C PRO A 29 -8.47 -3.37 13.73
N ASN A 30 -8.68 -2.57 14.76
CA ASN A 30 -9.04 -1.16 14.63
C ASN A 30 -7.84 -0.21 14.68
N ILE A 31 -6.62 -0.74 14.75
CA ILE A 31 -5.37 0.01 14.67
C ILE A 31 -4.68 -0.41 13.37
N ARG A 32 -4.72 0.45 12.35
CA ARG A 32 -4.32 0.04 11.01
C ARG A 32 -3.42 1.05 10.32
N TYR A 33 -2.53 0.50 9.49
CA TYR A 33 -1.83 1.22 8.44
C TYR A 33 -2.63 1.04 7.15
N SER A 34 -3.14 2.12 6.57
CA SER A 34 -3.82 2.06 5.27
C SER A 34 -2.85 1.78 4.13
N GLY A 35 -1.56 2.05 4.36
CA GLY A 35 -0.52 1.95 3.36
C GLY A 35 -0.37 3.23 2.55
N SER A 36 0.62 3.25 1.66
CA SER A 36 0.80 4.37 0.75
C SER A 36 -0.16 4.24 -0.45
N PRO A 37 -0.70 5.36 -0.97
CA PRO A 37 -1.63 5.31 -2.11
C PRO A 37 -0.95 4.94 -3.43
N ILE A 38 0.36 5.15 -3.52
CA ILE A 38 1.16 4.82 -4.71
C ILE A 38 2.33 3.94 -4.33
N GLU A 39 2.91 3.29 -5.32
CA GLU A 39 4.13 2.49 -5.15
C GLU A 39 5.35 3.41 -5.11
N TYR A 40 6.11 3.37 -4.02
CA TYR A 40 7.32 4.18 -3.84
C TYR A 40 8.61 3.41 -4.02
N ARG A 41 8.61 2.11 -3.72
CA ARG A 41 9.83 1.28 -3.68
C ARG A 41 9.63 -0.03 -4.42
N LYS A 42 10.74 -0.56 -4.94
CA LYS A 42 10.78 -1.94 -5.44
C LYS A 42 10.27 -2.90 -4.36
N GLY A 43 9.36 -3.76 -4.74
CA GLY A 43 8.69 -4.71 -3.83
C GLY A 43 7.26 -4.32 -3.52
N GLU A 44 6.90 -3.04 -3.63
CA GLU A 44 5.53 -2.57 -3.38
C GLU A 44 4.55 -3.00 -4.48
N GLU A 45 5.04 -3.36 -5.66
CA GLU A 45 4.24 -3.93 -6.75
C GLU A 45 3.63 -5.30 -6.39
N ARG A 46 4.08 -5.90 -5.29
CA ARG A 46 3.63 -7.23 -4.86
C ARG A 46 2.33 -7.22 -4.07
N TYR A 47 1.83 -6.05 -3.68
CA TYR A 47 0.58 -5.96 -2.94
C TYR A 47 -0.31 -4.84 -3.46
N GLN A 48 -1.60 -5.01 -3.27
CA GLN A 48 -2.61 -4.05 -3.74
C GLN A 48 -2.59 -2.79 -2.89
N LYS A 49 -2.45 -1.64 -3.53
CA LYS A 49 -2.59 -0.34 -2.87
C LYS A 49 -4.06 -0.05 -2.62
N GLN A 50 -4.34 0.59 -1.49
CA GLN A 50 -5.70 0.86 -1.06
C GLN A 50 -5.79 2.07 -0.14
N VAL A 51 -6.99 2.57 0.02
CA VAL A 51 -7.38 3.46 1.12
C VAL A 51 -8.41 2.72 1.97
N LEU A 52 -8.59 3.14 3.20
CA LEU A 52 -9.59 2.55 4.10
C LEU A 52 -10.73 3.55 4.30
N CYS A 53 -11.94 3.10 4.03
CA CYS A 53 -13.15 3.85 4.35
C CYS A 53 -13.64 3.39 5.73
N VAL A 54 -13.65 4.30 6.70
CA VAL A 54 -14.04 3.99 8.08
C VAL A 54 -15.36 4.70 8.38
N ASP A 55 -16.39 3.92 8.71
CA ASP A 55 -17.72 4.42 9.06
C ASP A 55 -17.96 4.18 10.55
N ILE A 56 -18.01 5.26 11.32
CA ILE A 56 -18.23 5.21 12.77
C ILE A 56 -19.53 5.93 13.08
N ARG A 57 -20.47 5.20 13.68
CA ARG A 57 -21.77 5.74 14.10
C ARG A 57 -22.04 5.39 15.56
N LYS A 58 -22.60 6.34 16.29
CA LYS A 58 -22.96 6.14 17.69
C LYS A 58 -23.97 5.00 17.83
N GLY A 59 -23.67 4.04 18.71
CA GLY A 59 -24.54 2.88 18.99
C GLY A 59 -24.49 1.76 17.95
N GLU A 60 -23.64 1.87 16.92
CA GLU A 60 -23.48 0.87 15.88
C GLU A 60 -22.06 0.33 15.86
N SER A 61 -21.90 -0.87 15.31
CA SER A 61 -20.58 -1.44 15.05
C SER A 61 -19.86 -0.63 13.96
N MET A 62 -18.59 -0.35 14.18
CA MET A 62 -17.75 0.32 13.20
C MET A 62 -17.54 -0.56 11.98
N LYS A 63 -17.56 0.07 10.82
CA LYS A 63 -17.26 -0.60 9.54
C LYS A 63 -15.97 -0.03 8.97
N VAL A 64 -15.09 -0.94 8.54
CA VAL A 64 -13.85 -0.60 7.85
C VAL A 64 -13.83 -1.33 6.52
N GLU A 65 -13.81 -0.58 5.43
CA GLU A 65 -13.85 -1.13 4.09
C GLU A 65 -12.62 -0.68 3.30
N PRO A 66 -11.80 -1.61 2.81
CA PRO A 66 -10.71 -1.26 1.92
C PRO A 66 -11.24 -0.95 0.52
N ILE A 67 -10.73 0.13 -0.07
CA ILE A 67 -11.01 0.53 -1.44
C ILE A 67 -9.71 0.42 -2.22
N GLU A 68 -9.69 -0.47 -3.21
CA GLU A 68 -8.51 -0.69 -4.03
C GLU A 68 -8.22 0.51 -4.92
N LEU A 69 -6.93 0.85 -5.04
CA LEU A 69 -6.46 1.94 -5.88
C LEU A 69 -5.76 1.40 -7.12
N LYS A 70 -6.15 1.91 -8.27
CA LYS A 70 -5.46 1.64 -9.53
C LYS A 70 -4.24 2.55 -9.61
N GLN A 71 -3.07 1.96 -9.88
CA GLN A 71 -1.83 2.73 -10.01
C GLN A 71 -1.75 3.44 -11.35
N TYR A 72 -1.58 4.75 -11.32
CA TYR A 72 -1.38 5.56 -12.52
C TYR A 72 -0.02 5.27 -13.16
N LYS A 73 1.01 5.11 -12.34
CA LYS A 73 2.37 4.81 -12.80
C LYS A 73 2.98 3.73 -11.90
N PRO A 74 2.65 2.45 -12.13
CA PRO A 74 3.12 1.35 -11.30
C PRO A 74 4.62 1.11 -11.43
N ILE A 75 5.19 0.44 -10.44
CA ILE A 75 6.56 -0.06 -10.48
C ILE A 75 6.54 -1.44 -11.15
N GLU A 76 7.43 -1.64 -12.11
CA GLU A 76 7.66 -2.93 -12.73
C GLU A 76 9.13 -3.32 -12.56
N VAL A 77 9.37 -4.61 -12.39
CA VAL A 77 10.72 -5.17 -12.30
C VAL A 77 10.95 -6.00 -13.55
N TRP A 78 11.88 -5.57 -14.37
CA TRP A 78 12.25 -6.27 -15.59
C TRP A 78 13.60 -6.95 -15.40
N ARG A 79 13.65 -8.23 -15.65
CA ARG A 79 14.86 -9.02 -15.49
C ARG A 79 15.55 -9.16 -16.86
N CYS A 80 16.77 -8.65 -16.94
CA CYS A 80 17.58 -8.67 -18.16
C CYS A 80 18.94 -9.30 -17.85
N THR A 81 19.48 -10.06 -18.81
CA THR A 81 20.76 -10.77 -18.66
C THR A 81 21.94 -9.99 -19.22
N SER A 82 21.67 -8.91 -19.97
CA SER A 82 22.71 -8.08 -20.58
C SER A 82 22.21 -6.65 -20.77
N ILE A 83 23.15 -5.73 -20.98
CA ILE A 83 22.82 -4.32 -21.29
C ILE A 83 22.07 -4.24 -22.64
N SER A 84 22.46 -5.04 -23.62
CA SER A 84 21.81 -5.06 -24.93
C SER A 84 20.34 -5.49 -24.82
N GLU A 85 20.07 -6.52 -24.02
CA GLU A 85 18.70 -6.96 -23.74
C GLU A 85 17.89 -5.88 -23.02
N ALA A 86 18.48 -5.22 -22.03
CA ALA A 86 17.83 -4.13 -21.29
C ALA A 86 17.42 -2.98 -22.23
N ILE A 87 18.30 -2.58 -23.13
CA ILE A 87 18.00 -1.54 -24.13
C ILE A 87 16.85 -1.96 -25.02
N MET A 88 16.86 -3.19 -25.50
CA MET A 88 15.82 -3.72 -26.39
C MET A 88 14.46 -3.74 -25.69
N VAL A 89 14.41 -4.23 -24.46
CA VAL A 89 13.17 -4.29 -23.67
C VAL A 89 12.63 -2.89 -23.40
N CYS A 90 13.49 -1.95 -23.07
CA CYS A 90 13.08 -0.55 -22.84
C CYS A 90 12.49 0.08 -24.11
N GLU A 91 13.07 -0.19 -25.27
CA GLU A 91 12.56 0.31 -26.56
C GLU A 91 11.21 -0.30 -26.93
N GLU A 92 11.03 -1.59 -26.73
CA GLU A 92 9.77 -2.29 -26.98
C GLU A 92 8.62 -1.81 -26.08
N ASN A 93 8.94 -1.30 -24.90
CA ASN A 93 7.97 -0.86 -23.88
C ASN A 93 7.97 0.66 -23.66
N ARG A 94 8.45 1.41 -24.64
CA ARG A 94 8.60 2.87 -24.58
C ARG A 94 7.32 3.61 -24.18
N ASP A 95 6.15 3.12 -24.60
CA ASP A 95 4.85 3.77 -24.38
C ASP A 95 4.21 3.37 -23.04
N LYS A 96 4.87 2.51 -22.27
CA LYS A 96 4.35 2.03 -21.00
C LYS A 96 4.58 3.04 -19.89
N ASN A 97 3.51 3.45 -19.19
CA ASN A 97 3.60 4.42 -18.12
C ASN A 97 3.89 3.74 -16.79
N CYS A 98 5.16 3.50 -16.50
CA CYS A 98 5.61 2.81 -15.30
C CYS A 98 7.02 3.27 -14.88
N TRP A 99 7.35 3.00 -13.61
CA TRP A 99 8.73 3.06 -13.13
C TRP A 99 9.34 1.67 -13.29
N VAL A 100 10.57 1.60 -13.75
CA VAL A 100 11.22 0.31 -14.03
C VAL A 100 12.49 0.13 -13.22
N TYR A 101 12.59 -1.03 -12.57
CA TYR A 101 13.85 -1.54 -11.99
C TYR A 101 14.37 -2.65 -12.90
N LEU A 102 15.61 -2.52 -13.32
CA LEU A 102 16.29 -3.49 -14.18
C LEU A 102 17.19 -4.43 -13.36
#